data_6beb4a02938027c4770304c71b369145
#
_entry.id   6beb4a02938027c4770304c71b369145
#
_cell.length_a   1.000
_cell.length_b   1.000
_cell.length_c   1.000
_cell.angle_alpha   90.00
_cell.angle_beta   90.00
_cell.angle_gamma   90.00
#
_symmetry.space_group_name_H-M   'P 1'
#
loop_
_entity.id
_entity.type
_entity.pdbx_description
1 polymer ?
#
loop_
_entity_poly.entity_id
_entity_poly.type
_entity_poly.pdbx_seq_one_letter_code
_entity_poly.pdbx_strand_id
1 'polypeptide(L)'
;WENAYTKAAGIRVPIAIGDFLIIRAVRESNGFALSVSDEEIMDARDRVASLDGCFLCPEGAATMTAYEKSLSSKLITKDDKVILFNCATGLKYPLPEVINKIDINKQIDYKKFT
;
A
#
# COMPACT_ATOMS: atom_id res chain seq x y z
N TRP A 1 -15.59 10.48 12.05
CA TRP A 1 -14.59 9.73 12.80
C TRP A 1 -13.72 10.68 13.60
N GLU A 2 -13.80 10.62 14.91
CA GLU A 2 -12.96 11.41 15.79
C GLU A 2 -11.53 10.84 15.81
N ASN A 3 -10.52 11.72 15.82
CA ASN A 3 -9.10 11.32 15.83
C ASN A 3 -8.69 10.38 14.69
N ALA A 4 -9.19 10.63 13.48
CA ALA A 4 -8.77 9.88 12.29
C ALA A 4 -7.24 9.95 12.13
N TYR A 5 -6.58 8.79 12.11
CA TYR A 5 -5.15 8.67 11.95
C TYR A 5 -4.78 7.46 11.10
N THR A 6 -3.90 7.67 10.15
CA THR A 6 -3.17 6.63 9.40
C THR A 6 -1.94 7.25 8.76
N LYS A 7 -0.91 6.45 8.52
CA LYS A 7 0.29 6.83 7.73
C LYS A 7 -0.06 7.12 6.27
N ALA A 8 -1.12 6.50 5.76
CA ALA A 8 -1.66 6.76 4.43
C ALA A 8 -2.49 8.06 4.43
N ALA A 9 -1.79 9.20 4.40
CA ALA A 9 -2.40 10.52 4.59
C ALA A 9 -3.51 10.83 3.57
N GLY A 10 -3.43 10.32 2.36
CA GLY A 10 -4.42 10.53 1.30
C GLY A 10 -5.77 9.86 1.56
N ILE A 11 -5.82 8.84 2.44
CA ILE A 11 -7.06 8.17 2.86
C ILE A 11 -7.43 8.45 4.31
N ARG A 12 -6.69 9.36 4.98
CA ARG A 12 -6.99 9.81 6.34
C ARG A 12 -8.09 10.88 6.33
N VAL A 13 -9.34 10.43 6.26
CA VAL A 13 -10.50 11.31 6.10
C VAL A 13 -11.47 11.13 7.27
N PRO A 14 -11.67 12.15 8.13
CA PRO A 14 -12.62 12.07 9.23
C PRO A 14 -14.08 11.91 8.76
N ILE A 15 -14.43 12.57 7.65
CA ILE A 15 -15.74 12.51 7.01
C ILE A 15 -15.54 12.42 5.50
N ALA A 16 -16.01 11.34 4.88
CA ALA A 16 -15.99 11.20 3.43
C ALA A 16 -17.21 11.91 2.83
N ILE A 17 -17.00 13.07 2.18
CA ILE A 17 -18.08 13.87 1.57
C ILE A 17 -18.87 13.08 0.52
N GLY A 18 -18.22 12.14 -0.17
CA GLY A 18 -18.81 11.30 -1.22
C GLY A 18 -19.15 9.87 -0.76
N ASP A 19 -19.33 9.62 0.53
CA ASP A 19 -19.55 8.27 1.08
C ASP A 19 -20.74 7.56 0.44
N PHE A 20 -21.85 8.26 0.21
CA PHE A 20 -23.04 7.72 -0.46
C PHE A 20 -22.77 7.25 -1.90
N LEU A 21 -21.85 7.91 -2.63
CA LEU A 21 -21.44 7.49 -3.96
C LEU A 21 -20.58 6.22 -3.90
N ILE A 22 -19.68 6.16 -2.93
CA ILE A 22 -18.82 5.00 -2.69
C ILE A 22 -19.67 3.79 -2.33
N ILE A 23 -20.58 3.95 -1.36
CA ILE A 23 -21.49 2.87 -0.94
C ILE A 23 -22.36 2.39 -2.10
N ARG A 24 -22.88 3.33 -2.90
CA ARG A 24 -23.66 2.97 -4.10
C ARG A 24 -22.82 2.17 -5.09
N ALA A 25 -21.62 2.63 -5.42
CA ALA A 25 -20.72 1.95 -6.35
C ALA A 25 -20.38 0.52 -5.88
N VAL A 26 -20.06 0.34 -4.60
CA VAL A 26 -19.79 -0.98 -4.02
C VAL A 26 -21.01 -1.91 -4.14
N ARG A 27 -22.21 -1.41 -3.85
CA ARG A 27 -23.44 -2.19 -3.93
C ARG A 27 -23.80 -2.57 -5.38
N GLU A 28 -23.76 -1.60 -6.30
CA GLU A 28 -24.12 -1.81 -7.72
C GLU A 28 -23.14 -2.75 -8.44
N SER A 29 -21.87 -2.74 -8.04
CA SER A 29 -20.84 -3.64 -8.58
C SER A 29 -20.78 -5.01 -7.92
N ASN A 30 -21.59 -5.28 -6.88
CA ASN A 30 -21.42 -6.42 -5.98
C ASN A 30 -20.00 -6.51 -5.40
N GLY A 31 -19.36 -5.36 -5.23
CA GLY A 31 -18.03 -5.23 -4.66
C GLY A 31 -18.03 -5.32 -3.13
N PHE A 32 -16.85 -5.14 -2.56
CA PHE A 32 -16.65 -5.14 -1.12
C PHE A 32 -15.65 -4.07 -0.70
N ALA A 33 -15.59 -3.78 0.58
CA ALA A 33 -14.60 -2.90 1.19
C ALA A 33 -13.84 -3.65 2.28
N LEU A 34 -12.57 -3.34 2.42
CA LEU A 34 -11.67 -3.90 3.43
C LEU A 34 -10.95 -2.80 4.17
N SER A 35 -10.59 -3.09 5.41
CA SER A 35 -9.65 -2.27 6.19
C SER A 35 -8.30 -2.97 6.31
N VAL A 36 -7.24 -2.17 6.32
CA VAL A 36 -5.86 -2.61 6.51
C VAL A 36 -5.20 -1.74 7.57
N SER A 37 -4.25 -2.30 8.32
CA SER A 37 -3.51 -1.56 9.34
C SER A 37 -2.33 -0.80 8.73
N ASP A 38 -1.84 0.23 9.45
CA ASP A 38 -0.64 0.96 9.05
C ASP A 38 0.61 0.07 8.99
N GLU A 39 0.71 -0.93 9.86
CA GLU A 39 1.80 -1.89 9.87
C GLU A 39 1.81 -2.73 8.58
N GLU A 40 0.66 -3.29 8.22
CA GLU A 40 0.50 -4.05 6.98
C GLU A 40 0.76 -3.20 5.72
N ILE A 41 0.35 -1.93 5.73
CA ILE A 41 0.61 -0.98 4.65
C ILE A 41 2.12 -0.76 4.47
N MET A 42 2.85 -0.50 5.56
CA MET A 42 4.28 -0.24 5.48
C MET A 42 5.06 -1.48 5.09
N ASP A 43 4.70 -2.65 5.60
CA ASP A 43 5.31 -3.94 5.19
C ASP A 43 5.11 -4.20 3.70
N ALA A 44 3.90 -4.06 3.18
CA ALA A 44 3.63 -4.24 1.76
C ALA A 44 4.42 -3.25 0.89
N ARG A 45 4.53 -1.98 1.30
CA ARG A 45 5.33 -0.96 0.60
C ARG A 45 6.80 -1.40 0.48
N ASP A 46 7.39 -1.79 1.61
CA ASP A 46 8.81 -2.12 1.68
C ASP A 46 9.12 -3.43 0.95
N ARG A 47 8.21 -4.40 1.02
CA ARG A 47 8.30 -5.67 0.31
C ARG A 47 8.20 -5.51 -1.21
N VAL A 48 7.23 -4.72 -1.71
CA VAL A 48 7.11 -4.44 -3.14
C VAL A 48 8.33 -3.66 -3.66
N ALA A 49 8.84 -2.70 -2.87
CA ALA A 49 10.05 -1.98 -3.21
C ALA A 49 11.27 -2.91 -3.34
N SER A 50 11.41 -3.89 -2.43
CA SER A 50 12.51 -4.85 -2.44
C SER A 50 12.44 -5.85 -3.59
N LEU A 51 11.24 -6.35 -3.91
CA LEU A 51 11.04 -7.41 -4.89
C LEU A 51 10.95 -6.89 -6.32
N ASP A 52 10.23 -5.79 -6.52
CA ASP A 52 9.88 -5.27 -7.84
C ASP A 52 10.56 -3.92 -8.16
N GLY A 53 11.26 -3.32 -7.19
CA GLY A 53 11.84 -1.99 -7.34
C GLY A 53 10.80 -0.87 -7.43
N CYS A 54 9.53 -1.17 -7.13
CA CYS A 54 8.43 -0.20 -7.19
C CYS A 54 8.13 0.37 -5.80
N PHE A 55 8.50 1.62 -5.58
CA PHE A 55 8.25 2.28 -4.30
C PHE A 55 6.87 2.93 -4.28
N LEU A 56 5.88 2.17 -3.81
CA LEU A 56 4.48 2.58 -3.71
C LEU A 56 4.29 3.71 -2.69
N CYS A 57 3.31 4.59 -2.93
CA CYS A 57 2.79 5.42 -1.84
C CYS A 57 2.03 4.55 -0.82
N PRO A 58 1.82 5.03 0.42
CA PRO A 58 1.07 4.26 1.42
C PRO A 58 -0.33 3.86 0.98
N GLU A 59 -1.02 4.70 0.22
CA GLU A 59 -2.33 4.40 -0.35
C GLU A 59 -2.27 3.27 -1.39
N GLY A 60 -1.24 3.27 -2.25
CA GLY A 60 -0.97 2.18 -3.18
C GLY A 60 -0.61 0.88 -2.46
N ALA A 61 0.21 0.97 -1.41
CA ALA A 61 0.52 -0.18 -0.56
C ALA A 61 -0.71 -0.72 0.17
N ALA A 62 -1.65 0.15 0.57
CA ALA A 62 -2.93 -0.29 1.13
C ALA A 62 -3.75 -1.14 0.14
N THR A 63 -3.72 -0.81 -1.16
CA THR A 63 -4.40 -1.65 -2.17
C THR A 63 -3.72 -3.00 -2.34
N MET A 64 -2.38 -3.07 -2.23
CA MET A 64 -1.64 -4.33 -2.27
C MET A 64 -1.99 -5.22 -1.07
N THR A 65 -2.00 -4.66 0.13
CA THR A 65 -2.43 -5.37 1.34
C THR A 65 -3.89 -5.86 1.23
N ALA A 66 -4.78 -5.01 0.73
CA ALA A 66 -6.18 -5.39 0.52
C ALA A 66 -6.33 -6.54 -0.49
N TYR A 67 -5.52 -6.56 -1.54
CA TYR A 67 -5.46 -7.67 -2.49
C TYR A 67 -5.07 -8.98 -1.81
N GLU A 68 -4.01 -9.00 -1.02
CA GLU A 68 -3.55 -10.18 -0.30
C GLU A 68 -4.59 -10.68 0.71
N LYS A 69 -5.22 -9.76 1.44
CA LYS A 69 -6.35 -10.09 2.34
C LYS A 69 -7.54 -10.68 1.57
N SER A 70 -7.85 -10.13 0.40
CA SER A 70 -8.95 -10.61 -0.43
C SER A 70 -8.72 -12.04 -0.91
N LEU A 71 -7.48 -12.38 -1.30
CA LEU A 71 -7.10 -13.74 -1.67
C LEU A 71 -7.21 -14.70 -0.47
N SER A 72 -6.64 -14.32 0.67
CA SER A 72 -6.64 -15.15 1.88
C SER A 72 -8.05 -15.40 2.42
N SER A 73 -8.93 -14.41 2.30
CA SER A 73 -10.34 -14.49 2.70
C SER A 73 -11.24 -15.11 1.64
N LYS A 74 -10.69 -15.51 0.48
CA LYS A 74 -11.44 -16.09 -0.66
C LYS A 74 -12.54 -15.16 -1.21
N LEU A 75 -12.38 -13.85 -1.05
CA LEU A 75 -13.23 -12.84 -1.68
C LEU A 75 -12.91 -12.71 -3.18
N ILE A 76 -11.68 -13.01 -3.54
CA ILE A 76 -11.20 -13.16 -4.91
C ILE A 76 -10.36 -14.43 -5.02
N THR A 77 -10.10 -14.87 -6.24
CA THR A 77 -9.28 -16.04 -6.56
C THR A 77 -8.04 -15.65 -7.35
N LYS A 78 -7.09 -16.57 -7.52
CA LYS A 78 -5.90 -16.34 -8.35
C LYS A 78 -6.21 -16.22 -9.84
N ASP A 79 -7.39 -16.67 -10.27
CA ASP A 79 -7.84 -16.62 -11.67
C ASP A 79 -8.51 -15.27 -12.01
N ASP A 80 -8.82 -14.46 -10.99
CA ASP A 80 -9.39 -13.14 -11.18
C ASP A 80 -8.35 -12.14 -11.70
N LYS A 81 -8.75 -11.32 -12.66
CA LYS A 81 -7.93 -10.22 -13.17
C LYS A 81 -8.10 -9.01 -12.26
N VAL A 82 -7.09 -8.71 -11.47
CA VAL A 82 -7.12 -7.62 -10.49
C VAL A 82 -6.21 -6.49 -10.95
N ILE A 83 -6.70 -5.26 -10.85
CA ILE A 83 -5.93 -4.04 -11.08
C ILE A 83 -5.80 -3.33 -9.73
N LEU A 84 -4.55 -3.09 -9.29
CA LEU A 84 -4.26 -2.29 -8.10
C LEU A 84 -4.00 -0.85 -8.50
N PHE A 85 -4.74 0.07 -7.91
CA PHE A 85 -4.59 1.49 -8.21
C PHE A 85 -3.52 2.11 -7.29
N ASN A 86 -2.36 2.45 -7.86
CA ASN A 86 -1.30 3.19 -7.18
C ASN A 86 -1.31 4.65 -7.66
N CYS A 87 -1.77 5.55 -6.82
CA CYS A 87 -1.99 6.95 -7.20
C CYS A 87 -0.74 7.84 -7.13
N ALA A 88 0.33 7.41 -6.46
CA ALA A 88 1.55 8.20 -6.31
C ALA A 88 2.79 7.34 -6.04
N THR A 89 3.97 7.97 -6.13
CA THR A 89 5.22 7.37 -5.66
C THR A 89 5.40 7.57 -4.15
N GLY A 90 6.00 6.59 -3.48
CA GLY A 90 6.38 6.68 -2.08
C GLY A 90 7.41 7.76 -1.76
N LEU A 91 8.11 8.29 -2.78
CA LEU A 91 9.07 9.39 -2.60
C LEU A 91 8.43 10.72 -2.12
N LYS A 92 7.12 10.84 -2.18
CA LYS A 92 6.36 11.98 -1.64
C LYS A 92 6.12 11.90 -0.12
N TYR A 93 6.46 10.79 0.49
CA TYR A 93 6.25 10.48 1.91
C TYR A 93 7.58 10.41 2.65
N PRO A 94 7.61 10.47 3.98
CA PRO A 94 8.82 10.22 4.74
C PRO A 94 9.45 8.89 4.33
N LEU A 95 10.72 8.94 3.97
CA LEU A 95 11.47 7.76 3.55
C LEU A 95 11.75 6.86 4.78
N PRO A 96 11.87 5.53 4.56
CA PRO A 96 12.33 4.63 5.60
C PRO A 96 13.76 5.00 6.03
N GLU A 97 14.14 4.58 7.23
CA GLU A 97 15.52 4.75 7.70
C GLU A 97 16.48 4.03 6.76
N VAL A 98 17.58 4.72 6.44
CA VAL A 98 18.65 4.12 5.63
C VAL A 98 19.46 3.18 6.53
N ILE A 99 19.23 1.89 6.40
CA ILE A 99 19.94 0.85 7.17
C ILE A 99 21.37 0.66 6.66
N ASN A 100 21.56 0.69 5.34
CA ASN A 100 22.85 0.48 4.70
C ASN A 100 23.30 1.74 3.97
N LYS A 101 24.48 2.25 4.32
CA LYS A 101 25.14 3.36 3.61
C LYS A 101 26.27 2.80 2.75
N ILE A 102 26.28 3.19 1.49
CA ILE A 102 27.36 2.87 0.56
C ILE A 102 28.40 3.99 0.62
N ASP A 103 29.65 3.65 0.96
CA ASP A 103 30.77 4.56 0.84
C ASP A 103 31.35 4.45 -0.58
N ILE A 104 31.05 5.46 -1.41
CA ILE A 104 31.47 5.49 -2.82
C ILE A 104 33.00 5.52 -3.01
N ASN A 105 33.78 5.82 -1.95
CA ASN A 105 35.24 5.84 -2.00
C ASN A 105 35.87 4.47 -1.67
N LYS A 106 35.04 3.47 -1.37
CA LYS A 106 35.47 2.10 -1.08
C LYS A 106 34.92 1.12 -2.11
N GLN A 107 35.61 -0.01 -2.26
CA GLN A 107 35.09 -1.09 -3.08
C GLN A 107 33.75 -1.58 -2.49
N ILE A 108 32.69 -1.58 -3.32
CA ILE A 108 31.35 -1.99 -2.89
C ILE A 108 31.28 -3.50 -2.81
N ASP A 109 30.93 -4.03 -1.65
CA ASP A 109 30.61 -5.44 -1.48
C ASP A 109 29.12 -5.65 -1.80
N TYR A 110 28.82 -6.02 -3.02
CA TYR A 110 27.44 -6.22 -3.49
C TYR A 110 26.71 -7.38 -2.81
N LYS A 111 27.45 -8.33 -2.19
CA LYS A 111 26.85 -9.46 -1.46
C LYS A 111 26.09 -9.04 -0.20
N LYS A 112 26.32 -7.81 0.28
CA LYS A 112 25.57 -7.25 1.43
C LYS A 112 24.18 -6.74 1.07
N PHE A 113 23.82 -6.71 -0.22
CA PHE A 113 22.57 -6.15 -0.73
C PHE A 113 21.72 -7.20 -1.45
N THR A 114 22.14 -8.43 -1.49
CA THR A 114 21.41 -9.62 -1.93
C THR A 114 21.08 -10.49 -0.72
#